data_b1e8a876c750f53d288ce2e6ae4d9d02
#
_entry.id   b1e8a876c750f53d288ce2e6ae4d9d02
#
_cell.length_a   1.000
_cell.length_b   1.000
_cell.length_c   1.000
_cell.angle_alpha   90.00
_cell.angle_beta   90.00
_cell.angle_gamma   90.00
#
_symmetry.space_group_name_H-M   'P 1'
#
loop_
_entity.id
_entity.type
_entity.pdbx_description
1 polymer ?
#
loop_
_entity_poly.entity_id
_entity_poly.type
_entity_poly.pdbx_seq_one_letter_code
_entity_poly.pdbx_strand_id
1 'polypeptide(L)'
;MSNTKVYLAPMEGLTDYMFRNAFDEFFGHGKIDKYFMPFISPNQTEKFLAKEMRDIDRNNNLINSLPQIMTNTPDFIWTAHMLFDNFGYNEINLNAGCPSGTVVSKSKGSGMLADTDRLERILYEIMSDNYIQDNNIKVSVKTRIGIESPDEWYNILEVYNKFSLEELFIHP
;
A
#
# COMPACT_ATOMS: atom_id res chain seq x y z
N MET A 1 8.87 -0.52 -28.12
CA MET A 1 8.14 -1.58 -27.41
C MET A 1 7.71 -0.99 -26.07
N SER A 2 6.41 -1.02 -25.72
CA SER A 2 5.97 -0.57 -24.40
C SER A 2 6.59 -1.50 -23.36
N ASN A 3 7.36 -0.94 -22.43
CA ASN A 3 7.96 -1.71 -21.35
C ASN A 3 6.86 -1.98 -20.30
N THR A 4 6.13 -3.08 -20.47
CA THR A 4 5.08 -3.48 -19.53
C THR A 4 5.74 -3.87 -18.22
N LYS A 5 5.39 -3.17 -17.13
CA LYS A 5 5.84 -3.51 -15.79
C LYS A 5 4.98 -4.63 -15.22
N VAL A 6 5.61 -5.54 -14.49
CA VAL A 6 4.97 -6.69 -13.85
C VAL A 6 5.21 -6.63 -12.35
N TYR A 7 4.13 -6.73 -11.57
CA TYR A 7 4.20 -6.66 -10.11
C TYR A 7 3.55 -7.87 -9.45
N LEU A 8 4.15 -8.35 -8.36
CA LEU A 8 3.52 -9.36 -7.51
C LEU A 8 2.65 -8.65 -6.46
N ALA A 9 1.33 -8.83 -6.57
CA ALA A 9 0.36 -8.23 -5.64
C ALA A 9 0.47 -8.83 -4.22
N PRO A 10 0.14 -8.05 -3.17
CA PRO A 10 0.18 -8.53 -1.78
C PRO A 10 -0.96 -9.50 -1.49
N MET A 11 -0.66 -10.52 -0.69
CA MET A 11 -1.67 -11.41 -0.12
C MET A 11 -1.30 -11.73 1.33
N GLU A 12 -2.16 -11.29 2.27
CA GLU A 12 -1.95 -11.55 3.70
C GLU A 12 -1.85 -13.05 3.98
N GLY A 13 -0.85 -13.43 4.79
CA GLY A 13 -0.58 -14.82 5.13
C GLY A 13 0.14 -15.67 4.05
N LEU A 14 0.43 -15.09 2.88
CA LEU A 14 1.12 -15.80 1.80
C LEU A 14 2.39 -15.08 1.33
N THR A 15 2.29 -13.81 0.96
CA THR A 15 3.40 -13.09 0.31
C THR A 15 4.38 -12.46 1.30
N ASP A 16 4.78 -13.22 2.34
CA ASP A 16 5.85 -12.83 3.24
C ASP A 16 7.22 -12.78 2.52
N TYR A 17 8.27 -12.34 3.21
CA TYR A 17 9.60 -12.20 2.60
C TYR A 17 10.15 -13.51 2.06
N MET A 18 9.86 -14.64 2.71
CA MET A 18 10.34 -15.97 2.26
C MET A 18 9.68 -16.35 0.93
N PHE A 19 8.36 -16.16 0.84
CA PHE A 19 7.63 -16.41 -0.40
C PHE A 19 8.12 -15.49 -1.52
N ARG A 20 8.27 -14.20 -1.27
CA ARG A 20 8.69 -13.23 -2.30
C ARG A 20 10.07 -13.55 -2.86
N ASN A 21 11.05 -13.87 -1.99
CA ASN A 21 12.39 -14.23 -2.41
C ASN A 21 12.39 -15.55 -3.20
N ALA A 22 11.70 -16.58 -2.70
CA ALA A 22 11.60 -17.85 -3.40
C ALA A 22 10.86 -17.70 -4.75
N PHE A 23 9.79 -16.89 -4.79
CA PHE A 23 9.08 -16.65 -6.04
C PHE A 23 9.98 -15.98 -7.09
N ASP A 24 10.80 -15.00 -6.69
CA ASP A 24 11.75 -14.37 -7.62
C ASP A 24 12.82 -15.37 -8.09
N GLU A 25 13.37 -16.15 -7.18
CA GLU A 25 14.40 -17.15 -7.50
C GLU A 25 13.91 -18.19 -8.51
N PHE A 26 12.70 -18.74 -8.33
CA PHE A 26 12.20 -19.85 -9.14
C PHE A 26 11.36 -19.44 -10.34
N PHE A 27 10.70 -18.28 -10.29
CA PHE A 27 9.75 -17.85 -11.34
C PHE A 27 10.01 -16.45 -11.86
N GLY A 28 10.34 -15.50 -10.98
CA GLY A 28 10.54 -14.11 -11.33
C GLY A 28 11.80 -13.86 -12.13
N HIS A 29 12.91 -14.44 -11.70
CA HIS A 29 14.23 -14.29 -12.34
C HIS A 29 14.57 -12.85 -12.70
N GLY A 30 14.24 -11.89 -11.80
CA GLY A 30 14.45 -10.47 -12.02
C GLY A 30 13.52 -9.83 -13.07
N LYS A 31 12.43 -10.50 -13.47
CA LYS A 31 11.44 -9.98 -14.44
C LYS A 31 10.24 -9.29 -13.76
N ILE A 32 10.17 -9.38 -12.43
CA ILE A 32 9.14 -8.69 -11.64
C ILE A 32 9.72 -7.37 -11.16
N ASP A 33 9.07 -6.27 -11.52
CA ASP A 33 9.56 -4.92 -11.20
C ASP A 33 9.37 -4.54 -9.73
N LYS A 34 8.26 -4.99 -9.09
CA LYS A 34 7.95 -4.74 -7.68
C LYS A 34 7.25 -5.94 -7.04
N TYR A 35 7.59 -6.18 -5.77
CA TYR A 35 6.96 -7.18 -4.92
C TYR A 35 6.26 -6.49 -3.75
N PHE A 36 4.94 -6.57 -3.68
CA PHE A 36 4.21 -5.99 -2.56
C PHE A 36 4.31 -6.86 -1.30
N MET A 37 4.57 -6.23 -0.17
CA MET A 37 4.52 -6.87 1.14
C MET A 37 3.07 -7.06 1.59
N PRO A 38 2.78 -8.05 2.46
CA PRO A 38 1.55 -8.04 3.22
C PRO A 38 1.39 -6.70 3.95
N PHE A 39 0.14 -6.27 4.13
CA PHE A 39 -0.09 -4.96 4.71
C PHE A 39 0.32 -4.88 6.18
N ILE A 40 0.86 -3.73 6.56
CA ILE A 40 1.09 -3.30 7.92
C ILE A 40 -0.18 -2.62 8.42
N SER A 41 -0.63 -2.96 9.63
CA SER A 41 -1.75 -2.27 10.28
C SER A 41 -1.23 -1.40 11.42
N PRO A 42 -1.22 -0.07 11.27
CA PRO A 42 -0.82 0.85 12.33
C PRO A 42 -1.59 0.59 13.63
N ASN A 43 -0.92 0.74 14.75
CA ASN A 43 -1.47 0.52 16.07
C ASN A 43 -1.10 1.67 17.02
N GLN A 44 -1.80 1.77 18.16
CA GLN A 44 -1.62 2.85 19.14
C GLN A 44 -0.24 2.91 19.80
N THR A 45 0.54 1.83 19.72
CA THR A 45 1.89 1.78 20.29
C THR A 45 2.96 2.31 19.36
N GLU A 46 2.62 2.65 18.12
CA GLU A 46 3.54 3.09 17.07
C GLU A 46 4.72 2.12 16.88
N LYS A 47 4.44 0.81 16.96
CA LYS A 47 5.44 -0.24 16.80
C LYS A 47 4.98 -1.28 15.81
N PHE A 48 5.92 -1.75 15.00
CA PHE A 48 5.67 -2.89 14.13
C PHE A 48 5.59 -4.21 14.91
N LEU A 49 4.68 -5.08 14.50
CA LEU A 49 4.60 -6.44 15.03
C LEU A 49 5.82 -7.26 14.59
N ALA A 50 6.17 -8.31 15.32
CA ALA A 50 7.33 -9.15 15.00
C ALA A 50 7.28 -9.75 13.58
N LYS A 51 6.08 -10.08 13.07
CA LYS A 51 5.92 -10.55 11.69
C LYS A 51 6.17 -9.43 10.67
N GLU A 52 5.65 -8.22 10.95
CA GLU A 52 5.85 -7.04 10.11
C GLU A 52 7.32 -6.64 10.07
N MET A 53 8.00 -6.66 11.22
CA MET A 53 9.45 -6.40 11.31
C MET A 53 10.25 -7.33 10.39
N ARG A 54 9.91 -8.63 10.35
CA ARG A 54 10.60 -9.57 9.45
C ARG A 54 10.35 -9.27 7.98
N ASP A 55 9.12 -8.82 7.65
CA ASP A 55 8.74 -8.50 6.28
C ASP A 55 9.35 -7.20 5.76
N ILE A 56 9.58 -6.21 6.64
CA ILE A 56 10.15 -4.91 6.26
C ILE A 56 11.68 -4.84 6.40
N ASP A 57 12.30 -5.78 7.11
CA ASP A 57 13.76 -5.80 7.25
C ASP A 57 14.43 -5.97 5.87
N ARG A 58 15.26 -4.99 5.50
CA ARG A 58 15.98 -4.99 4.22
C ARG A 58 16.91 -6.20 4.07
N ASN A 59 17.44 -6.73 5.16
CA ASN A 59 18.29 -7.92 5.11
C ASN A 59 17.52 -9.18 4.70
N ASN A 60 16.22 -9.22 4.93
CA ASN A 60 15.35 -10.31 4.50
C ASN A 60 14.82 -10.12 3.07
N ASN A 61 14.86 -8.91 2.52
CA ASN A 61 14.31 -8.60 1.20
C ASN A 61 15.42 -8.48 0.16
N LEU A 62 15.69 -9.57 -0.54
CA LEU A 62 16.72 -9.64 -1.59
C LEU A 62 16.28 -9.00 -2.92
N ILE A 63 15.03 -8.56 -2.99
CA ILE A 63 14.35 -8.07 -4.18
C ILE A 63 13.72 -6.70 -3.93
N ASN A 64 13.23 -6.03 -4.98
CA ASN A 64 12.54 -4.74 -4.87
C ASN A 64 11.16 -4.90 -4.24
N SER A 65 11.12 -4.87 -2.91
CA SER A 65 9.90 -5.02 -2.11
C SER A 65 9.32 -3.68 -1.68
N LEU A 66 7.99 -3.55 -1.83
CA LEU A 66 7.22 -2.35 -1.54
C LEU A 66 6.33 -2.57 -0.31
N PRO A 67 6.51 -1.80 0.79
CA PRO A 67 5.64 -1.89 1.96
C PRO A 67 4.26 -1.34 1.65
N GLN A 68 3.24 -2.00 2.20
CA GLN A 68 1.85 -1.59 2.10
C GLN A 68 1.28 -1.33 3.49
N ILE A 69 0.56 -0.21 3.66
CA ILE A 69 -0.10 0.17 4.91
C ILE A 69 -1.61 0.05 4.72
N MET A 70 -2.30 -0.57 5.67
CA MET A 70 -3.76 -0.64 5.72
C MET A 70 -4.28 0.15 6.91
N THR A 71 -4.77 1.34 6.63
CA THR A 71 -5.37 2.24 7.61
C THR A 71 -6.50 3.05 6.98
N ASN A 72 -7.28 3.72 7.81
CA ASN A 72 -8.29 4.70 7.44
C ASN A 72 -8.16 5.99 8.25
N THR A 73 -6.96 6.23 8.76
CA THR A 73 -6.60 7.36 9.61
C THR A 73 -5.24 7.93 9.18
N PRO A 74 -4.85 9.13 9.66
CA PRO A 74 -3.52 9.69 9.46
C PRO A 74 -2.35 8.86 10.00
N ASP A 75 -2.61 7.74 10.67
CA ASP A 75 -1.59 6.79 11.13
C ASP A 75 -0.69 6.28 9.99
N PHE A 76 -1.13 6.46 8.74
CA PHE A 76 -0.28 6.25 7.56
C PHE A 76 1.01 7.06 7.67
N ILE A 77 0.91 8.33 8.09
CA ILE A 77 2.01 9.30 8.10
C ILE A 77 3.15 8.81 9.00
N TRP A 78 2.88 8.55 10.30
CA TRP A 78 3.94 8.11 11.20
C TRP A 78 4.53 6.76 10.77
N THR A 79 3.69 5.86 10.24
CA THR A 79 4.15 4.56 9.74
C THR A 79 5.09 4.74 8.54
N ALA A 80 4.76 5.68 7.64
CA ALA A 80 5.60 6.02 6.50
C ALA A 80 6.94 6.62 6.93
N HIS A 81 6.93 7.52 7.94
CA HIS A 81 8.16 8.06 8.51
C HIS A 81 9.05 6.94 9.06
N MET A 82 8.49 6.04 9.86
CA MET A 82 9.21 4.89 10.42
C MET A 82 9.81 3.98 9.34
N LEU A 83 9.07 3.72 8.26
CA LEU A 83 9.53 2.91 7.14
C LEU A 83 10.66 3.59 6.37
N PHE A 84 10.58 4.90 6.21
CA PHE A 84 11.62 5.69 5.55
C PHE A 84 12.88 5.78 6.43
N ASP A 85 12.76 6.24 7.68
CA ASP A 85 13.89 6.52 8.57
C ASP A 85 14.67 5.26 8.95
N ASN A 86 13.96 4.19 9.29
CA ASN A 86 14.62 3.01 9.87
C ASN A 86 14.94 1.93 8.82
N PHE A 87 14.26 1.95 7.66
CA PHE A 87 14.39 0.90 6.64
C PHE A 87 14.69 1.44 5.23
N GLY A 88 14.65 2.76 5.03
CA GLY A 88 14.99 3.39 3.75
C GLY A 88 13.97 3.12 2.62
N TYR A 89 12.69 2.89 2.96
CA TYR A 89 11.63 2.77 1.96
C TYR A 89 11.16 4.15 1.51
N ASN A 90 11.43 4.51 0.28
CA ASN A 90 11.06 5.78 -0.33
C ASN A 90 9.78 5.73 -1.17
N GLU A 91 9.14 4.57 -1.27
CA GLU A 91 7.81 4.39 -1.84
C GLU A 91 6.98 3.52 -0.89
N ILE A 92 5.75 3.95 -0.62
CA ILE A 92 4.84 3.32 0.34
C ILE A 92 3.45 3.27 -0.26
N ASN A 93 2.80 2.11 -0.14
CA ASN A 93 1.49 1.87 -0.74
C ASN A 93 0.37 1.92 0.31
N LEU A 94 -0.73 2.62 0.00
CA LEU A 94 -1.97 2.58 0.77
C LEU A 94 -2.88 1.47 0.26
N ASN A 95 -3.36 0.61 1.15
CA ASN A 95 -4.37 -0.41 0.84
C ASN A 95 -5.78 0.16 0.96
N ALA A 96 -6.43 0.39 -0.17
CA ALA A 96 -7.83 0.76 -0.31
C ALA A 96 -8.64 -0.33 -1.06
N GLY A 97 -8.19 -1.59 -1.01
CA GLY A 97 -8.77 -2.65 -1.84
C GLY A 97 -9.03 -3.99 -1.14
N CYS A 98 -8.60 -4.21 0.10
CA CYS A 98 -8.84 -5.47 0.81
C CYS A 98 -10.34 -5.65 1.10
N PRO A 99 -11.00 -6.73 0.59
CA PRO A 99 -12.44 -6.93 0.75
C PRO A 99 -12.80 -7.76 1.99
N SER A 100 -11.84 -8.11 2.85
CA SER A 100 -12.11 -8.93 4.04
C SER A 100 -13.16 -8.26 4.93
N GLY A 101 -14.19 -8.99 5.33
CA GLY A 101 -15.28 -8.47 6.15
C GLY A 101 -14.80 -7.83 7.46
N THR A 102 -13.76 -8.37 8.09
CA THR A 102 -13.15 -7.81 9.31
C THR A 102 -12.42 -6.49 9.06
N VAL A 103 -12.01 -6.23 7.83
CA VAL A 103 -11.35 -4.99 7.40
C VAL A 103 -12.40 -3.96 7.01
N VAL A 104 -13.35 -4.36 6.16
CA VAL A 104 -14.44 -3.50 5.65
C VAL A 104 -15.32 -2.98 6.78
N SER A 105 -15.67 -3.83 7.78
CA SER A 105 -16.46 -3.42 8.95
C SER A 105 -15.80 -2.32 9.80
N LYS A 106 -14.49 -2.11 9.63
CA LYS A 106 -13.72 -1.03 10.24
C LYS A 106 -13.46 0.14 9.29
N SER A 107 -14.15 0.20 8.16
CA SER A 107 -13.95 1.18 7.09
C SER A 107 -12.49 1.25 6.61
N LYS A 108 -11.77 0.12 6.60
CA LYS A 108 -10.41 -0.03 6.07
C LYS A 108 -10.44 -0.83 4.77
N GLY A 109 -9.33 -0.86 4.05
CA GLY A 109 -9.25 -1.56 2.76
C GLY A 109 -10.32 -1.05 1.79
N SER A 110 -11.08 -1.94 1.13
CA SER A 110 -12.17 -1.51 0.24
C SER A 110 -13.29 -0.77 0.98
N GLY A 111 -13.45 -0.93 2.29
CA GLY A 111 -14.40 -0.19 3.09
C GLY A 111 -14.18 1.32 3.11
N MET A 112 -12.98 1.81 2.74
CA MET A 112 -12.73 3.25 2.56
C MET A 112 -13.48 3.84 1.37
N LEU A 113 -13.81 3.02 0.38
CA LEU A 113 -14.46 3.45 -0.86
C LEU A 113 -15.94 3.80 -0.66
N ALA A 114 -16.56 3.38 0.47
CA ALA A 114 -17.94 3.71 0.80
C ALA A 114 -18.18 5.20 1.10
N ASP A 115 -17.12 5.94 1.42
CA ASP A 115 -17.17 7.36 1.78
C ASP A 115 -16.03 8.09 1.05
N THR A 116 -16.33 8.59 -0.14
CA THR A 116 -15.37 9.30 -1.00
C THR A 116 -14.86 10.59 -0.36
N ASP A 117 -15.67 11.29 0.43
CA ASP A 117 -15.24 12.50 1.13
C ASP A 117 -14.20 12.17 2.22
N ARG A 118 -14.38 11.04 2.89
CA ARG A 118 -13.40 10.54 3.85
C ARG A 118 -12.12 10.08 3.18
N LEU A 119 -12.23 9.36 2.05
CA LEU A 119 -11.09 8.96 1.24
C LEU A 119 -10.27 10.18 0.82
N GLU A 120 -10.94 11.23 0.34
CA GLU A 120 -10.30 12.47 -0.06
C GLU A 120 -9.58 13.16 1.10
N ARG A 121 -10.21 13.26 2.28
CA ARG A 121 -9.58 13.84 3.47
C ARG A 121 -8.32 13.09 3.89
N ILE A 122 -8.36 11.75 3.91
CA ILE A 122 -7.20 10.94 4.28
C ILE A 122 -6.06 11.14 3.29
N LEU A 123 -6.34 11.11 1.98
CA LEU A 123 -5.34 11.35 0.95
C LEU A 123 -4.78 12.78 1.04
N TYR A 124 -5.64 13.77 1.31
CA TYR A 124 -5.19 15.13 1.49
C TYR A 124 -4.21 15.27 2.67
N GLU A 125 -4.53 14.68 3.83
CA GLU A 125 -3.66 14.69 5.00
C GLU A 125 -2.32 14.03 4.71
N ILE A 126 -2.32 12.86 4.05
CA ILE A 126 -1.10 12.15 3.67
C ILE A 126 -0.26 12.99 2.69
N MET A 127 -0.88 13.49 1.62
CA MET A 127 -0.16 14.16 0.55
C MET A 127 0.27 15.58 0.90
N SER A 128 -0.35 16.21 1.92
CA SER A 128 0.03 17.54 2.43
C SER A 128 1.01 17.48 3.60
N ASP A 129 1.37 16.29 4.08
CA ASP A 129 2.35 16.16 5.16
C ASP A 129 3.74 16.64 4.73
N ASN A 130 4.30 17.58 5.50
CA ASN A 130 5.57 18.22 5.18
C ASN A 130 6.74 17.22 5.14
N TYR A 131 6.73 16.23 6.04
CA TYR A 131 7.82 15.25 6.07
C TYR A 131 7.80 14.35 4.83
N ILE A 132 6.62 13.91 4.40
CA ILE A 132 6.43 13.12 3.17
C ILE A 132 6.92 13.92 1.96
N GLN A 133 6.57 15.22 1.90
CA GLN A 133 6.98 16.10 0.79
C GLN A 133 8.48 16.39 0.79
N ASP A 134 9.02 16.82 1.93
CA ASP A 134 10.42 17.23 2.05
C ASP A 134 11.41 16.07 1.78
N ASN A 135 11.01 14.85 2.14
CA ASN A 135 11.80 13.64 1.90
C ASN A 135 11.45 12.94 0.57
N ASN A 136 10.54 13.52 -0.23
CA ASN A 136 10.09 12.96 -1.50
C ASN A 136 9.64 11.49 -1.37
N ILE A 137 8.93 11.16 -0.30
CA ILE A 137 8.36 9.83 -0.09
C ILE A 137 7.20 9.66 -1.07
N LYS A 138 7.33 8.69 -1.94
CA LYS A 138 6.32 8.37 -2.97
C LYS A 138 5.15 7.62 -2.35
N VAL A 139 3.96 8.06 -2.64
CA VAL A 139 2.73 7.41 -2.18
C VAL A 139 2.00 6.81 -3.37
N SER A 140 1.76 5.52 -3.31
CA SER A 140 0.92 4.80 -4.26
C SER A 140 -0.31 4.22 -3.57
N VAL A 141 -1.36 3.91 -4.33
CA VAL A 141 -2.60 3.33 -3.79
C VAL A 141 -2.95 2.05 -4.53
N LYS A 142 -3.33 1.00 -3.78
CA LYS A 142 -3.95 -0.18 -4.35
C LYS A 142 -5.42 -0.21 -3.96
N THR A 143 -6.31 -0.14 -4.97
CA THR A 143 -7.75 0.05 -4.81
C THR A 143 -8.57 -0.99 -5.59
N ARG A 144 -9.90 -0.99 -5.34
CA ARG A 144 -10.91 -1.60 -6.19
C ARG A 144 -11.72 -0.51 -6.92
N ILE A 145 -12.54 -0.94 -7.88
CA ILE A 145 -13.40 -0.04 -8.66
C ILE A 145 -14.70 0.33 -7.93
N GLY A 146 -14.97 -0.28 -6.77
CA GLY A 146 -16.16 -0.06 -5.95
C GLY A 146 -16.30 -1.16 -4.90
N ILE A 147 -17.41 -1.10 -4.14
CA ILE A 147 -17.79 -2.09 -3.13
C ILE A 147 -18.95 -2.93 -3.66
N GLU A 148 -20.02 -2.29 -4.10
CA GLU A 148 -21.27 -2.93 -4.53
C GLU A 148 -21.40 -2.94 -6.06
N SER A 149 -20.93 -1.89 -6.73
CA SER A 149 -21.08 -1.71 -8.18
C SER A 149 -19.83 -1.10 -8.82
N PRO A 150 -19.46 -1.54 -10.04
CA PRO A 150 -18.44 -0.87 -10.85
C PRO A 150 -18.75 0.60 -11.18
N ASP A 151 -20.02 1.00 -11.13
CA ASP A 151 -20.43 2.38 -11.41
C ASP A 151 -19.91 3.38 -10.36
N GLU A 152 -19.55 2.91 -9.17
CA GLU A 152 -18.94 3.70 -8.11
C GLU A 152 -17.55 4.24 -8.53
N TRP A 153 -16.92 3.59 -9.50
CA TRP A 153 -15.56 3.92 -9.93
C TRP A 153 -15.39 5.37 -10.37
N TYR A 154 -16.38 5.94 -11.03
CA TYR A 154 -16.28 7.32 -11.51
C TYR A 154 -16.02 8.30 -10.36
N ASN A 155 -16.79 8.21 -9.29
CA ASN A 155 -16.64 9.07 -8.12
C ASN A 155 -15.33 8.80 -7.37
N ILE A 156 -14.93 7.53 -7.26
CA ILE A 156 -13.67 7.12 -6.63
C ILE A 156 -12.48 7.65 -7.42
N LEU A 157 -12.50 7.52 -8.75
CA LEU A 157 -11.45 8.00 -9.62
C LEU A 157 -11.30 9.53 -9.58
N GLU A 158 -12.42 10.27 -9.47
CA GLU A 158 -12.37 11.72 -9.29
C GLU A 158 -11.60 12.12 -8.04
N VAL A 159 -11.71 11.38 -6.95
CA VAL A 159 -10.91 11.62 -5.75
C VAL A 159 -9.43 11.38 -6.03
N TYR A 160 -9.07 10.22 -6.59
CA TYR A 160 -7.67 9.91 -6.86
C TYR A 160 -7.00 10.92 -7.80
N ASN A 161 -7.73 11.41 -8.79
CA ASN A 161 -7.22 12.39 -9.76
C ASN A 161 -6.87 13.76 -9.15
N LYS A 162 -7.29 14.04 -7.91
CA LYS A 162 -6.92 15.28 -7.19
C LYS A 162 -5.49 15.24 -6.63
N PHE A 163 -4.85 14.07 -6.60
CA PHE A 163 -3.56 13.86 -5.94
C PHE A 163 -2.48 13.35 -6.90
N SER A 164 -1.24 13.79 -6.68
CA SER A 164 -0.07 13.32 -7.43
C SER A 164 0.44 11.99 -6.87
N LEU A 165 -0.35 10.92 -7.05
CA LEU A 165 0.05 9.58 -6.65
C LEU A 165 1.17 9.05 -7.57
N GLU A 166 2.13 8.29 -7.02
CA GLU A 166 3.18 7.66 -7.83
C GLU A 166 2.60 6.61 -8.78
N GLU A 167 1.70 5.77 -8.29
CA GLU A 167 0.98 4.77 -9.06
C GLU A 167 -0.39 4.48 -8.43
N LEU A 168 -1.37 4.15 -9.27
CA LEU A 168 -2.67 3.65 -8.85
C LEU A 168 -2.88 2.24 -9.39
N PHE A 169 -2.96 1.25 -8.47
CA PHE A 169 -3.16 -0.16 -8.81
C PHE A 169 -4.62 -0.52 -8.66
N ILE A 170 -5.28 -0.81 -9.78
CA ILE A 170 -6.71 -1.06 -9.83
C ILE A 170 -6.96 -2.56 -9.93
N HIS A 171 -7.75 -3.09 -8.98
CA HIS A 171 -8.26 -4.44 -9.01
C HIS A 171 -9.76 -4.37 -9.33
N PRO A 172 -10.18 -4.77 -10.54
CA PRO A 172 -11.58 -4.76 -10.94
C PRO A 172 -12.43 -5.79 -10.18
#